data_ce817f7be135754334b08eee69fed75c
#
_entry.id   ce817f7be135754334b08eee69fed75c
#
_cell.length_a   1.000
_cell.length_b   1.000
_cell.length_c   1.000
_cell.angle_alpha   90.00
_cell.angle_beta   90.00
_cell.angle_gamma   90.00
#
_symmetry.space_group_name_H-M   'P 1'
#
loop_
_entity.id
_entity.type
_entity.pdbx_description
1 polymer ?
#
loop_
_entity_poly.entity_id
_entity_poly.type
_entity_poly.pdbx_seq_one_letter_code
_entity_poly.pdbx_strand_id
1 'polypeptide(L)'
;RSTLFPYTTLFRSRTGNPDADLGLGCGLPTEFANIEEGNTVVDLGSGAGNDCFVARSVVGEKGKVIGIDFTPAMIERARQNAEIRGFNNVEFRQGDIENVPVSKNTADVVVSNCVLNLVPDKKKVFQEIFRILKSDGHFCISDIVLVGELPANIKSAAEMYAGCVAGAIQKNDYLQMIEDSGFMGVRIRKEKKIIIPDDILSRYLSSDEIASYKESGSGIYSITVYADVSCCGPDALTCFKTC
;
A
#
# COMPACT_ATOMS: atom_id res chain seq x y z
N ARG A 1 23.02 -2.14 12.83
CA ARG A 1 21.74 -1.67 13.44
C ARG A 1 21.18 -0.57 12.56
N SER A 2 20.06 -0.88 11.91
CA SER A 2 19.35 0.03 11.03
C SER A 2 18.81 1.25 11.80
N THR A 3 19.35 2.44 11.50
CA THR A 3 18.96 3.74 12.05
C THR A 3 17.83 4.41 11.26
N LEU A 4 16.93 3.62 10.65
CA LEU A 4 15.87 4.11 9.77
C LEU A 4 14.69 4.80 10.50
N PHE A 5 14.54 4.63 11.81
CA PHE A 5 13.42 5.13 12.59
C PHE A 5 13.27 6.67 12.68
N PRO A 6 14.34 7.49 12.69
CA PRO A 6 14.17 8.94 12.80
C PRO A 6 13.72 9.62 11.51
N TYR A 7 14.03 9.03 10.33
CA TYR A 7 13.80 9.70 9.04
C TYR A 7 12.34 9.69 8.61
N THR A 8 11.62 8.60 8.81
CA THR A 8 10.22 8.47 8.39
C THR A 8 9.30 9.38 9.20
N THR A 9 9.51 9.47 10.51
CA THR A 9 8.75 10.37 11.41
C THR A 9 9.09 11.84 11.17
N LEU A 10 10.38 12.18 10.95
CA LEU A 10 10.82 13.54 10.64
C LEU A 10 10.36 13.99 9.24
N PHE A 11 10.27 13.10 8.27
CA PHE A 11 9.82 13.43 6.93
C PHE A 11 8.32 13.71 6.90
N ARG A 12 7.50 12.93 7.59
CA ARG A 12 6.07 13.20 7.78
C ARG A 12 5.82 14.51 8.53
N SER A 13 6.57 14.82 9.58
CA SER A 13 6.41 16.04 10.37
C SER A 13 6.86 17.32 9.64
N ARG A 14 7.73 17.21 8.61
CA ARG A 14 8.21 18.37 7.83
C ARG A 14 7.42 18.64 6.54
N THR A 15 6.70 17.65 6.03
CA THR A 15 5.93 17.75 4.77
C THR A 15 4.45 17.46 4.97
N GLY A 16 4.05 16.99 6.14
CA GLY A 16 2.69 16.59 6.45
C GLY A 16 1.80 17.80 6.71
N ASN A 17 0.71 17.90 5.97
CA ASN A 17 -0.47 18.58 6.43
C ASN A 17 -1.02 17.74 7.61
N PRO A 18 -1.08 18.28 8.87
CA PRO A 18 -1.60 17.54 10.01
C PRO A 18 -3.03 17.02 9.79
N ASP A 19 -3.80 17.65 8.90
CA ASP A 19 -5.15 17.23 8.52
C ASP A 19 -5.19 16.00 7.61
N ALA A 20 -4.04 15.55 7.06
CA ALA A 20 -3.95 14.33 6.27
C ALA A 20 -3.68 13.07 7.13
N ASP A 21 -3.34 13.24 8.40
CA ASP A 21 -3.16 12.12 9.34
C ASP A 21 -4.43 11.88 10.16
N LEU A 22 -5.50 11.54 9.45
CA LEU A 22 -6.82 11.18 10.05
C LEU A 22 -6.77 9.89 10.90
N GLY A 23 -5.61 9.38 11.28
CA GLY A 23 -5.49 8.12 12.00
C GLY A 23 -5.91 6.88 11.20
N LEU A 24 -6.38 7.09 9.98
CA LEU A 24 -6.74 6.07 8.98
C LEU A 24 -5.53 5.62 8.17
N GLY A 25 -4.32 6.01 8.58
CA GLY A 25 -3.10 5.71 7.87
C GLY A 25 -3.01 4.23 7.52
N CYS A 26 -3.13 3.93 6.22
CA CYS A 26 -2.95 2.61 5.64
C CYS A 26 -1.49 2.22 5.79
N GLY A 27 -0.80 2.30 6.80
CA GLY A 27 0.57 1.85 7.00
C GLY A 27 1.65 2.69 6.27
N LEU A 28 2.86 2.18 6.33
CA LEU A 28 4.02 2.65 5.59
C LEU A 28 4.59 1.43 4.86
N PRO A 29 4.15 1.14 3.62
CA PRO A 29 4.63 -0.03 2.89
C PRO A 29 6.17 0.01 2.73
N THR A 30 6.75 1.18 2.55
CA THR A 30 8.20 1.38 2.44
C THR A 30 8.98 0.93 3.68
N GLU A 31 8.36 0.91 4.88
CA GLU A 31 9.00 0.42 6.11
C GLU A 31 9.22 -1.11 6.09
N PHE A 32 8.34 -1.84 5.39
CA PHE A 32 8.32 -3.30 5.36
C PHE A 32 8.72 -3.87 4.00
N ALA A 33 9.05 -3.01 3.03
CA ALA A 33 9.30 -3.41 1.65
C ALA A 33 10.70 -3.97 1.40
N ASN A 34 11.56 -4.07 2.40
CA ASN A 34 12.94 -4.55 2.25
C ASN A 34 13.67 -3.89 1.06
N ILE A 35 13.49 -2.56 0.90
CA ILE A 35 14.17 -1.80 -0.15
C ILE A 35 15.65 -1.73 0.15
N GLU A 36 16.50 -1.96 -0.85
CA GLU A 36 17.94 -1.92 -0.75
C GLU A 36 18.57 -0.82 -1.62
N GLU A 37 19.81 -0.43 -1.31
CA GLU A 37 20.57 0.51 -2.14
C GLU A 37 20.72 -0.04 -3.57
N GLY A 38 20.45 0.81 -4.55
CA GLY A 38 20.53 0.45 -5.97
C GLY A 38 19.26 -0.13 -6.56
N ASN A 39 18.25 -0.46 -5.75
CA ASN A 39 16.97 -0.99 -6.26
C ASN A 39 16.24 0.00 -7.18
N THR A 40 15.47 -0.55 -8.11
CA THR A 40 14.41 0.15 -8.83
C THR A 40 13.09 -0.07 -8.14
N VAL A 41 12.52 0.97 -7.55
CA VAL A 41 11.24 0.94 -6.84
C VAL A 41 10.16 1.59 -7.70
N VAL A 42 8.98 0.95 -7.80
CA VAL A 42 7.79 1.53 -8.42
C VAL A 42 6.73 1.77 -7.35
N ASP A 43 6.22 3.00 -7.26
CA ASP A 43 5.16 3.39 -6.33
C ASP A 43 3.86 3.60 -7.11
N LEU A 44 2.83 2.77 -6.82
CA LEU A 44 1.53 2.80 -7.47
C LEU A 44 0.56 3.69 -6.68
N GLY A 45 0.06 4.74 -7.33
CA GLY A 45 -0.73 5.79 -6.71
C GLY A 45 0.13 6.74 -5.89
N SER A 46 1.23 7.20 -6.49
CA SER A 46 2.28 7.96 -5.80
C SER A 46 1.85 9.34 -5.28
N GLY A 47 0.68 9.84 -5.72
CA GLY A 47 0.21 11.17 -5.35
C GLY A 47 1.27 12.24 -5.61
N ALA A 48 1.54 13.08 -4.60
CA ALA A 48 2.57 14.13 -4.67
C ALA A 48 4.01 13.62 -4.42
N GLY A 49 4.22 12.28 -4.35
CA GLY A 49 5.53 11.65 -4.32
C GLY A 49 6.10 11.33 -2.93
N ASN A 50 5.30 11.38 -1.86
CA ASN A 50 5.83 11.20 -0.50
C ASN A 50 6.53 9.85 -0.29
N ASP A 51 5.88 8.73 -0.65
CA ASP A 51 6.46 7.39 -0.49
C ASP A 51 7.63 7.17 -1.48
N CYS A 52 7.58 7.78 -2.68
CA CYS A 52 8.71 7.83 -3.61
C CYS A 52 9.95 8.48 -3.00
N PHE A 53 9.79 9.58 -2.25
CA PHE A 53 10.94 10.26 -1.64
C PHE A 53 11.50 9.49 -0.45
N VAL A 54 10.66 8.76 0.28
CA VAL A 54 11.12 7.81 1.31
C VAL A 54 11.91 6.68 0.64
N ALA A 55 11.36 6.06 -0.40
CA ALA A 55 12.07 5.02 -1.17
C ALA A 55 13.41 5.55 -1.72
N ARG A 56 13.44 6.79 -2.28
CA ARG A 56 14.67 7.42 -2.79
C ARG A 56 15.76 7.53 -1.73
N SER A 57 15.40 7.82 -0.48
CA SER A 57 16.38 7.92 0.60
C SER A 57 17.05 6.58 0.93
N VAL A 58 16.40 5.46 0.60
CA VAL A 58 16.91 4.10 0.82
C VAL A 58 17.70 3.60 -0.39
N VAL A 59 17.14 3.73 -1.61
CA VAL A 59 17.82 3.23 -2.81
C VAL A 59 19.09 4.02 -3.16
N GLY A 60 19.27 5.20 -2.61
CA GLY A 60 20.44 6.03 -2.84
C GLY A 60 20.49 6.61 -4.27
N GLU A 61 21.66 7.14 -4.65
CA GLU A 61 21.86 7.76 -5.97
C GLU A 61 21.94 6.74 -7.11
N LYS A 62 22.34 5.52 -6.81
CA LYS A 62 22.48 4.42 -7.78
C LYS A 62 21.15 3.75 -8.10
N GLY A 63 20.17 3.85 -7.21
CA GLY A 63 18.84 3.30 -7.42
C GLY A 63 17.95 4.21 -8.26
N LYS A 64 16.76 3.74 -8.54
CA LYS A 64 15.73 4.47 -9.28
C LYS A 64 14.38 4.36 -8.59
N VAL A 65 13.59 5.45 -8.60
CA VAL A 65 12.20 5.42 -8.13
C VAL A 65 11.28 5.93 -9.24
N ILE A 66 10.19 5.22 -9.49
CA ILE A 66 9.18 5.57 -10.48
C ILE A 66 7.83 5.66 -9.77
N GLY A 67 7.28 6.86 -9.67
CA GLY A 67 5.92 7.08 -9.16
C GLY A 67 4.90 7.08 -10.30
N ILE A 68 3.80 6.35 -10.11
CA ILE A 68 2.68 6.29 -11.04
C ILE A 68 1.44 6.88 -10.36
N ASP A 69 0.80 7.83 -11.01
CA ASP A 69 -0.52 8.34 -10.58
C ASP A 69 -1.35 8.71 -11.81
N PHE A 70 -2.67 8.51 -11.73
CA PHE A 70 -3.54 8.84 -12.86
C PHE A 70 -3.91 10.34 -12.91
N THR A 71 -3.75 11.07 -11.80
CA THR A 71 -4.14 12.47 -11.65
C THR A 71 -3.05 13.41 -12.16
N PRO A 72 -3.27 14.17 -13.25
CA PRO A 72 -2.24 15.06 -13.81
C PRO A 72 -1.70 16.08 -12.80
N ALA A 73 -2.58 16.65 -11.97
CA ALA A 73 -2.18 17.63 -10.95
C ALA A 73 -1.27 17.03 -9.87
N MET A 74 -1.44 15.76 -9.52
CA MET A 74 -0.55 15.06 -8.58
C MET A 74 0.82 14.82 -9.19
N ILE A 75 0.87 14.37 -10.44
CA ILE A 75 2.13 14.18 -11.19
C ILE A 75 2.91 15.50 -11.33
N GLU A 76 2.23 16.58 -11.67
CA GLU A 76 2.85 17.91 -11.74
C GLU A 76 3.46 18.31 -10.40
N ARG A 77 2.70 18.18 -9.31
CA ARG A 77 3.17 18.49 -7.96
C ARG A 77 4.32 17.59 -7.52
N ALA A 78 4.27 16.31 -7.86
CA ALA A 78 5.33 15.36 -7.54
C ALA A 78 6.63 15.70 -8.25
N ARG A 79 6.58 16.11 -9.53
CA ARG A 79 7.76 16.57 -10.31
C ARG A 79 8.37 17.83 -9.70
N GLN A 80 7.55 18.83 -9.36
CA GLN A 80 8.02 20.05 -8.67
C GLN A 80 8.69 19.72 -7.34
N ASN A 81 8.10 18.81 -6.56
CA ASN A 81 8.67 18.35 -5.30
C ASN A 81 10.02 17.63 -5.47
N ALA A 82 10.19 16.84 -6.53
CA ALA A 82 11.45 16.16 -6.85
C ALA A 82 12.53 17.17 -7.26
N GLU A 83 12.17 18.15 -8.09
CA GLU A 83 13.08 19.22 -8.52
C GLU A 83 13.60 20.05 -7.33
N ILE A 84 12.70 20.51 -6.46
CA ILE A 84 13.07 21.26 -5.23
C ILE A 84 14.05 20.47 -4.36
N ARG A 85 13.94 19.14 -4.34
CA ARG A 85 14.82 18.24 -3.57
C ARG A 85 16.11 17.85 -4.30
N GLY A 86 16.23 18.19 -5.57
CA GLY A 86 17.36 17.79 -6.41
C GLY A 86 17.43 16.27 -6.68
N PHE A 87 16.30 15.59 -6.70
CA PHE A 87 16.23 14.13 -6.90
C PHE A 87 16.15 13.78 -8.39
N ASN A 88 17.31 13.58 -9.03
CA ASN A 88 17.42 13.31 -10.47
C ASN A 88 17.06 11.86 -10.86
N ASN A 89 16.98 10.95 -9.90
CA ASN A 89 16.66 9.53 -10.09
C ASN A 89 15.24 9.14 -9.63
N VAL A 90 14.39 10.14 -9.42
CA VAL A 90 12.94 9.96 -9.18
C VAL A 90 12.19 10.45 -10.41
N GLU A 91 11.40 9.56 -11.01
CA GLU A 91 10.60 9.82 -12.20
C GLU A 91 9.12 9.69 -11.88
N PHE A 92 8.28 10.59 -12.40
CA PHE A 92 6.83 10.50 -12.24
C PHE A 92 6.14 10.38 -13.60
N ARG A 93 5.31 9.35 -13.73
CA ARG A 93 4.54 9.04 -14.94
C ARG A 93 3.06 9.10 -14.66
N GLN A 94 2.32 9.81 -15.51
CA GLN A 94 0.88 9.72 -15.50
C GLN A 94 0.47 8.37 -16.10
N GLY A 95 -0.40 7.64 -15.41
CA GLY A 95 -0.88 6.34 -15.87
C GLY A 95 -1.87 5.69 -14.92
N ASP A 96 -2.56 4.69 -15.45
CA ASP A 96 -3.48 3.84 -14.72
C ASP A 96 -2.71 2.65 -14.14
N ILE A 97 -2.99 2.29 -12.88
CA ILE A 97 -2.36 1.15 -12.23
C ILE A 97 -2.93 -0.20 -12.73
N GLU A 98 -4.07 -0.20 -13.43
CA GLU A 98 -4.56 -1.36 -14.18
C GLU A 98 -3.85 -1.55 -15.53
N ASN A 99 -3.02 -0.58 -15.95
CA ASN A 99 -2.18 -0.65 -17.16
C ASN A 99 -0.92 0.19 -16.95
N VAL A 100 -0.02 -0.31 -16.11
CA VAL A 100 1.14 0.43 -15.60
C VAL A 100 2.11 0.80 -16.73
N PRO A 101 2.45 2.10 -16.93
CA PRO A 101 3.35 2.56 -17.98
C PRO A 101 4.83 2.28 -17.62
N VAL A 102 5.12 1.04 -17.24
CA VAL A 102 6.46 0.50 -16.93
C VAL A 102 6.64 -0.81 -17.68
N SER A 103 7.83 -1.01 -18.24
CA SER A 103 8.15 -2.26 -18.97
C SER A 103 8.17 -3.45 -18.03
N LYS A 104 7.95 -4.65 -18.59
CA LYS A 104 8.07 -5.91 -17.83
C LYS A 104 9.47 -6.06 -17.25
N ASN A 105 9.58 -6.77 -16.12
CA ASN A 105 10.85 -7.11 -15.47
C ASN A 105 11.74 -5.88 -15.22
N THR A 106 11.15 -4.79 -14.73
CA THR A 106 11.87 -3.53 -14.49
C THR A 106 12.11 -3.27 -12.99
N ALA A 107 11.12 -3.55 -12.16
CA ALA A 107 11.15 -3.20 -10.75
C ALA A 107 11.75 -4.33 -9.90
N ASP A 108 12.60 -3.97 -8.95
CA ASP A 108 13.02 -4.84 -7.86
C ASP A 108 11.91 -4.89 -6.81
N VAL A 109 11.31 -3.73 -6.51
CA VAL A 109 10.28 -3.57 -5.49
C VAL A 109 9.11 -2.75 -6.03
N VAL A 110 7.88 -3.19 -5.76
CA VAL A 110 6.67 -2.40 -5.96
C VAL A 110 6.06 -2.05 -4.61
N VAL A 111 5.71 -0.80 -4.42
CA VAL A 111 4.98 -0.33 -3.23
C VAL A 111 3.67 0.33 -3.64
N SER A 112 2.69 0.30 -2.75
CA SER A 112 1.43 1.05 -2.91
C SER A 112 0.80 1.30 -1.54
N ASN A 113 0.12 2.43 -1.39
CA ASN A 113 -0.46 2.83 -0.12
C ASN A 113 -1.90 3.33 -0.28
N CYS A 114 -2.89 2.51 0.11
CA CYS A 114 -4.33 2.81 0.07
C CYS A 114 -4.91 3.14 -1.33
N VAL A 115 -4.41 2.53 -2.37
CA VAL A 115 -4.81 2.87 -3.74
C VAL A 115 -5.63 1.76 -4.40
N LEU A 116 -5.36 0.48 -4.09
CA LEU A 116 -6.02 -0.64 -4.78
C LEU A 116 -7.53 -0.71 -4.51
N ASN A 117 -7.99 -0.11 -3.41
CA ASN A 117 -9.43 -0.02 -3.14
C ASN A 117 -10.15 1.02 -4.00
N LEU A 118 -9.42 1.86 -4.73
CA LEU A 118 -10.00 2.88 -5.61
C LEU A 118 -10.20 2.38 -7.05
N VAL A 119 -9.67 1.20 -7.39
CA VAL A 119 -9.79 0.64 -8.74
C VAL A 119 -10.88 -0.42 -8.84
N PRO A 120 -11.53 -0.55 -10.01
CA PRO A 120 -12.55 -1.56 -10.26
C PRO A 120 -12.00 -2.99 -10.24
N ASP A 121 -10.83 -3.23 -10.84
CA ASP A 121 -10.25 -4.56 -11.03
C ASP A 121 -8.89 -4.72 -10.32
N LYS A 122 -8.94 -5.07 -9.04
CA LYS A 122 -7.74 -5.34 -8.23
C LYS A 122 -6.90 -6.49 -8.78
N LYS A 123 -7.55 -7.51 -9.37
CA LYS A 123 -6.83 -8.66 -9.94
C LYS A 123 -5.93 -8.22 -11.08
N LYS A 124 -6.43 -7.33 -11.93
CA LYS A 124 -5.64 -6.75 -13.02
C LYS A 124 -4.45 -5.95 -12.50
N VAL A 125 -4.61 -5.22 -11.39
CA VAL A 125 -3.49 -4.52 -10.75
C VAL A 125 -2.43 -5.51 -10.28
N PHE A 126 -2.79 -6.61 -9.62
CA PHE A 126 -1.81 -7.63 -9.20
C PHE A 126 -1.12 -8.29 -10.40
N GLN A 127 -1.80 -8.51 -11.51
CA GLN A 127 -1.18 -9.00 -12.75
C GLN A 127 -0.18 -7.99 -13.34
N GLU A 128 -0.48 -6.69 -13.28
CA GLU A 128 0.43 -5.64 -13.71
C GLU A 128 1.66 -5.53 -12.78
N ILE A 129 1.45 -5.65 -11.46
CA ILE A 129 2.55 -5.70 -10.49
C ILE A 129 3.46 -6.89 -10.81
N PHE A 130 2.89 -8.08 -11.04
CA PHE A 130 3.65 -9.27 -11.42
C PHE A 130 4.42 -9.07 -12.73
N ARG A 131 3.81 -8.44 -13.72
CA ARG A 131 4.43 -8.16 -15.01
C ARG A 131 5.64 -7.24 -14.92
N ILE A 132 5.56 -6.18 -14.10
CA ILE A 132 6.64 -5.18 -14.00
C ILE A 132 7.76 -5.59 -13.06
N LEU A 133 7.51 -6.49 -12.11
CA LEU A 133 8.54 -7.01 -11.21
C LEU A 133 9.53 -7.91 -11.95
N LYS A 134 10.78 -7.88 -11.51
CA LYS A 134 11.82 -8.85 -11.89
C LYS A 134 11.49 -10.23 -11.29
N SER A 135 12.17 -11.28 -11.77
CA SER A 135 11.94 -12.65 -11.31
C SER A 135 12.25 -12.89 -9.82
N ASP A 136 13.11 -12.08 -9.26
CA ASP A 136 13.50 -12.04 -7.83
C ASP A 136 12.90 -10.85 -7.09
N GLY A 137 11.99 -10.13 -7.74
CA GLY A 137 11.33 -8.96 -7.20
C GLY A 137 10.17 -9.30 -6.26
N HIS A 138 9.74 -8.31 -5.52
CA HIS A 138 8.65 -8.42 -4.57
C HIS A 138 7.83 -7.14 -4.48
N PHE A 139 6.68 -7.24 -3.81
CA PHE A 139 5.90 -6.05 -3.47
C PHE A 139 5.63 -5.93 -1.98
N CYS A 140 5.36 -4.72 -1.55
CA CYS A 140 4.81 -4.42 -0.24
C CYS A 140 3.70 -3.38 -0.37
N ILE A 141 2.48 -3.76 -0.04
CA ILE A 141 1.27 -2.94 -0.22
C ILE A 141 0.56 -2.78 1.11
N SER A 142 0.19 -1.55 1.44
CA SER A 142 -0.71 -1.26 2.56
C SER A 142 -2.10 -0.91 2.03
N ASP A 143 -3.13 -1.61 2.50
CA ASP A 143 -4.51 -1.39 2.04
C ASP A 143 -5.53 -1.68 3.15
N ILE A 144 -6.79 -1.36 2.88
CA ILE A 144 -7.93 -1.60 3.77
C ILE A 144 -8.64 -2.88 3.32
N VAL A 145 -8.96 -3.74 4.28
CA VAL A 145 -9.73 -4.97 4.08
C VAL A 145 -10.83 -5.12 5.12
N LEU A 146 -11.79 -6.00 4.84
CA LEU A 146 -12.87 -6.35 5.74
C LEU A 146 -12.59 -7.70 6.40
N VAL A 147 -13.00 -7.84 7.65
CA VAL A 147 -13.02 -9.13 8.38
C VAL A 147 -14.41 -9.34 8.92
N GLY A 148 -15.03 -10.48 8.55
CA GLY A 148 -16.40 -10.78 8.91
C GLY A 148 -17.44 -9.89 8.21
N GLU A 149 -18.69 -10.08 8.57
CA GLU A 149 -19.78 -9.27 8.01
C GLU A 149 -19.91 -7.96 8.76
N LEU A 150 -19.96 -6.88 8.00
CA LEU A 150 -20.28 -5.55 8.52
C LEU A 150 -21.76 -5.26 8.30
N PRO A 151 -22.52 -4.87 9.36
CA PRO A 151 -23.84 -4.33 9.17
C PRO A 151 -23.84 -3.21 8.11
N ALA A 152 -24.86 -3.18 7.25
CA ALA A 152 -24.92 -2.22 6.12
C ALA A 152 -24.74 -0.76 6.58
N ASN A 153 -25.32 -0.42 7.75
CA ASN A 153 -25.21 0.91 8.33
C ASN A 153 -23.77 1.26 8.75
N ILE A 154 -23.00 0.27 9.27
CA ILE A 154 -21.59 0.48 9.61
C ILE A 154 -20.76 0.64 8.35
N LYS A 155 -21.05 -0.14 7.30
CA LYS A 155 -20.35 -0.01 6.02
C LYS A 155 -20.52 1.39 5.46
N SER A 156 -21.75 1.90 5.40
CA SER A 156 -22.03 3.26 4.92
C SER A 156 -21.36 4.35 5.77
N ALA A 157 -21.34 4.19 7.11
CA ALA A 157 -20.67 5.12 8.00
C ALA A 157 -19.15 5.12 7.77
N ALA A 158 -18.57 3.95 7.56
CA ALA A 158 -17.15 3.80 7.31
C ALA A 158 -16.72 4.35 5.94
N GLU A 159 -17.55 4.17 4.90
CA GLU A 159 -17.35 4.75 3.57
C GLU A 159 -17.34 6.29 3.61
N MET A 160 -18.22 6.89 4.40
CA MET A 160 -18.22 8.33 4.64
C MET A 160 -17.00 8.81 5.43
N TYR A 161 -16.48 7.96 6.33
CA TYR A 161 -15.32 8.28 7.15
C TYR A 161 -14.00 8.11 6.39
N ALA A 162 -13.93 7.13 5.48
CA ALA A 162 -12.75 6.86 4.65
C ALA A 162 -13.15 6.29 3.29
N GLY A 163 -12.97 7.08 2.24
CA GLY A 163 -13.33 6.67 0.87
C GLY A 163 -12.70 5.38 0.37
N CYS A 164 -11.55 4.98 0.94
CA CYS A 164 -10.89 3.71 0.60
C CYS A 164 -11.61 2.46 1.17
N VAL A 165 -12.61 2.64 2.05
CA VAL A 165 -13.43 1.52 2.56
C VAL A 165 -14.44 1.03 1.52
N ALA A 166 -14.92 1.92 0.64
CA ALA A 166 -15.95 1.59 -0.36
C ALA A 166 -15.55 0.40 -1.26
N GLY A 167 -14.27 0.32 -1.63
CA GLY A 167 -13.73 -0.76 -2.45
C GLY A 167 -13.09 -1.91 -1.66
N ALA A 168 -13.15 -1.88 -0.33
CA ALA A 168 -12.53 -2.93 0.49
C ALA A 168 -13.29 -4.26 0.33
N ILE A 169 -12.53 -5.34 0.17
CA ILE A 169 -13.02 -6.71 0.08
C ILE A 169 -12.61 -7.50 1.33
N GLN A 170 -13.14 -8.72 1.48
CA GLN A 170 -12.76 -9.60 2.58
C GLN A 170 -11.25 -9.89 2.55
N LYS A 171 -10.62 -9.91 3.72
CA LYS A 171 -9.18 -10.15 3.85
C LYS A 171 -8.73 -11.43 3.16
N ASN A 172 -9.49 -12.52 3.33
CA ASN A 172 -9.15 -13.80 2.72
C ASN A 172 -9.23 -13.75 1.19
N ASP A 173 -10.24 -13.06 0.64
CA ASP A 173 -10.39 -12.90 -0.81
C ASP A 173 -9.24 -12.03 -1.38
N TYR A 174 -8.83 -11.01 -0.62
CA TYR A 174 -7.70 -10.16 -1.00
C TYR A 174 -6.38 -10.96 -1.07
N LEU A 175 -6.10 -11.78 -0.05
CA LEU A 175 -4.89 -12.62 -0.01
C LEU A 175 -4.92 -13.71 -1.09
N GLN A 176 -6.08 -14.36 -1.29
CA GLN A 176 -6.25 -15.37 -2.34
C GLN A 176 -6.04 -14.77 -3.74
N MET A 177 -6.52 -13.55 -3.98
CA MET A 177 -6.31 -12.86 -5.26
C MET A 177 -4.83 -12.61 -5.56
N ILE A 178 -4.02 -12.36 -4.53
CA ILE A 178 -2.56 -12.22 -4.67
C ILE A 178 -1.94 -13.55 -5.10
N GLU A 179 -2.29 -14.64 -4.42
CA GLU A 179 -1.81 -15.99 -4.74
C GLU A 179 -2.24 -16.43 -6.15
N ASP A 180 -3.51 -16.19 -6.52
CA ASP A 180 -4.06 -16.48 -7.84
C ASP A 180 -3.40 -15.66 -8.97
N SER A 181 -2.75 -14.56 -8.62
CA SER A 181 -1.98 -13.73 -9.55
C SER A 181 -0.54 -14.24 -9.76
N GLY A 182 -0.15 -15.33 -9.10
CA GLY A 182 1.16 -15.99 -9.26
C GLY A 182 2.20 -15.61 -8.22
N PHE A 183 1.86 -14.81 -7.22
CA PHE A 183 2.77 -14.48 -6.13
C PHE A 183 2.91 -15.59 -5.12
N MET A 184 4.07 -15.66 -4.47
CA MET A 184 4.42 -16.64 -3.44
C MET A 184 4.81 -15.96 -2.15
N GLY A 185 4.83 -16.72 -1.05
CA GLY A 185 5.28 -16.21 0.24
C GLY A 185 4.42 -15.05 0.75
N VAL A 186 3.13 -15.05 0.45
CA VAL A 186 2.19 -14.00 0.87
C VAL A 186 2.15 -13.93 2.39
N ARG A 187 2.46 -12.77 2.95
CA ARG A 187 2.54 -12.57 4.41
C ARG A 187 2.09 -11.19 4.82
N ILE A 188 1.32 -11.14 5.87
CA ILE A 188 0.91 -9.87 6.49
C ILE A 188 2.05 -9.41 7.40
N ARG A 189 2.65 -8.27 7.08
CA ARG A 189 3.71 -7.62 7.87
C ARG A 189 3.17 -6.80 9.01
N LYS A 190 1.97 -6.22 8.82
CA LYS A 190 1.28 -5.41 9.81
C LYS A 190 -0.22 -5.54 9.61
N GLU A 191 -0.94 -5.63 10.72
CA GLU A 191 -2.40 -5.60 10.72
C GLU A 191 -2.88 -4.72 11.87
N LYS A 192 -3.84 -3.85 11.61
CA LYS A 192 -4.42 -2.97 12.63
C LYS A 192 -5.91 -2.81 12.39
N LYS A 193 -6.72 -3.09 13.40
CA LYS A 193 -8.16 -2.79 13.37
C LYS A 193 -8.36 -1.27 13.36
N ILE A 194 -9.19 -0.79 12.45
CA ILE A 194 -9.63 0.60 12.40
C ILE A 194 -10.82 0.73 13.33
N ILE A 195 -10.68 1.58 14.32
CA ILE A 195 -11.74 1.83 15.30
C ILE A 195 -12.58 3.00 14.80
N ILE A 196 -13.86 2.74 14.51
CA ILE A 196 -14.82 3.81 14.21
C ILE A 196 -15.25 4.40 15.55
N PRO A 197 -15.15 5.73 15.74
CA PRO A 197 -15.56 6.39 16.98
C PRO A 197 -17.04 6.17 17.31
N ASP A 198 -17.35 6.05 18.61
CA ASP A 198 -18.71 5.75 19.08
C ASP A 198 -19.73 6.84 18.73
N ASP A 199 -19.31 8.08 18.66
CA ASP A 199 -20.14 9.21 18.22
C ASP A 199 -20.56 9.12 16.74
N ILE A 200 -19.76 8.43 15.93
CA ILE A 200 -20.10 8.11 14.53
C ILE A 200 -21.02 6.89 14.52
N LEU A 201 -20.67 5.81 15.23
CA LEU A 201 -21.49 4.60 15.28
C LEU A 201 -22.91 4.87 15.79
N SER A 202 -23.05 5.70 16.83
CA SER A 202 -24.36 6.04 17.46
C SER A 202 -25.33 6.78 16.55
N ARG A 203 -24.86 7.29 15.42
CA ARG A 203 -25.74 7.89 14.39
C ARG A 203 -26.46 6.85 13.54
N TYR A 204 -25.98 5.60 13.55
CA TYR A 204 -26.44 4.53 12.66
C TYR A 204 -26.87 3.28 13.41
N LEU A 205 -26.47 3.12 14.67
CA LEU A 205 -26.69 1.93 15.49
C LEU A 205 -27.19 2.31 16.87
N SER A 206 -28.00 1.44 17.46
CA SER A 206 -28.33 1.46 18.87
C SER A 206 -27.14 1.05 19.74
N SER A 207 -27.22 1.30 21.04
CA SER A 207 -26.16 0.92 22.00
C SER A 207 -25.90 -0.58 22.00
N ASP A 208 -26.95 -1.41 21.88
CA ASP A 208 -26.86 -2.87 21.88
C ASP A 208 -26.20 -3.39 20.59
N GLU A 209 -26.51 -2.78 19.43
CA GLU A 209 -25.88 -3.09 18.15
C GLU A 209 -24.39 -2.72 18.15
N ILE A 210 -24.03 -1.57 18.75
CA ILE A 210 -22.62 -1.16 18.92
C ILE A 210 -21.86 -2.17 19.78
N ALA A 211 -22.45 -2.59 20.90
CA ALA A 211 -21.84 -3.61 21.78
C ALA A 211 -21.62 -4.93 21.03
N SER A 212 -22.66 -5.44 20.36
CA SER A 212 -22.59 -6.66 19.56
C SER A 212 -21.53 -6.57 18.43
N TYR A 213 -21.46 -5.42 17.72
CA TYR A 213 -20.44 -5.20 16.71
C TYR A 213 -19.02 -5.24 17.29
N LYS A 214 -18.80 -4.62 18.43
CA LYS A 214 -17.47 -4.59 19.09
C LYS A 214 -17.03 -5.99 19.52
N GLU A 215 -17.97 -6.84 19.95
CA GLU A 215 -17.71 -8.20 20.40
C GLU A 215 -17.57 -9.20 19.25
N SER A 216 -18.16 -8.94 18.09
CA SER A 216 -18.19 -9.87 16.94
C SER A 216 -16.81 -10.19 16.35
N GLY A 217 -15.78 -9.39 16.63
CA GLY A 217 -14.49 -9.49 15.96
C GLY A 217 -14.49 -8.99 14.51
N SER A 218 -15.66 -8.75 13.93
CA SER A 218 -15.80 -8.15 12.59
C SER A 218 -15.27 -6.73 12.57
N GLY A 219 -14.87 -6.27 11.42
CA GLY A 219 -14.38 -4.88 11.32
C GLY A 219 -13.64 -4.57 10.04
N ILE A 220 -13.13 -3.36 10.05
CA ILE A 220 -12.29 -2.80 9.01
C ILE A 220 -10.86 -2.86 9.51
N TYR A 221 -9.97 -3.36 8.68
CA TYR A 221 -8.56 -3.53 9.03
C TYR A 221 -7.67 -2.86 7.99
N SER A 222 -6.63 -2.19 8.45
CA SER A 222 -5.48 -1.85 7.62
C SER A 222 -4.50 -3.00 7.68
N ILE A 223 -4.09 -3.50 6.53
CA ILE A 223 -3.06 -4.54 6.41
C ILE A 223 -1.90 -4.02 5.58
N THR A 224 -0.69 -4.46 5.91
CA THR A 224 0.49 -4.33 5.04
C THR A 224 0.89 -5.74 4.62
N VAL A 225 0.78 -6.01 3.32
CA VAL A 225 1.03 -7.32 2.73
C VAL A 225 2.31 -7.28 1.92
N TYR A 226 3.12 -8.31 2.07
CA TYR A 226 4.34 -8.56 1.30
C TYR A 226 4.18 -9.88 0.54
N ALA A 227 4.66 -9.95 -0.70
CA ALA A 227 4.77 -11.20 -1.44
C ALA A 227 5.87 -11.12 -2.50
N ASP A 228 6.43 -12.28 -2.86
CA ASP A 228 7.52 -12.46 -3.80
C ASP A 228 7.03 -13.00 -5.14
N VAL A 229 7.75 -12.69 -6.25
CA VAL A 229 7.48 -13.27 -7.58
C VAL A 229 7.93 -14.73 -7.66
N SER A 230 9.02 -15.10 -6.95
CA SER A 230 9.55 -16.45 -6.93
C SER A 230 9.72 -16.99 -5.52
N CYS A 231 9.77 -18.33 -5.38
CA CYS A 231 10.04 -18.98 -4.10
C CYS A 231 11.48 -18.78 -3.59
N CYS A 232 12.34 -18.12 -4.33
CA CYS A 232 13.73 -17.84 -3.99
C CYS A 232 13.94 -16.40 -3.47
N GLY A 233 12.99 -15.84 -2.76
CA GLY A 233 13.15 -14.56 -2.06
C GLY A 233 14.27 -14.59 -0.99
N PRO A 234 14.69 -13.44 -0.43
CA PRO A 234 15.85 -13.32 0.46
C PRO A 234 15.83 -14.21 1.71
N ASP A 235 14.69 -14.83 2.03
CA ASP A 235 14.55 -15.82 3.11
C ASP A 235 14.67 -17.28 2.62
N ALA A 236 15.46 -17.54 1.58
CA ALA A 236 15.59 -18.78 0.80
C ALA A 236 15.98 -20.06 1.58
N LEU A 237 16.00 -20.06 2.90
CA LEU A 237 16.21 -21.26 3.73
C LEU A 237 15.07 -22.29 3.68
N THR A 238 13.95 -21.97 3.03
CA THR A 238 12.77 -22.84 2.94
C THR A 238 12.47 -23.37 1.53
N CYS A 239 13.25 -22.97 0.50
CA CYS A 239 12.95 -23.26 -0.91
C CYS A 239 13.20 -24.71 -1.36
N PHE A 240 13.69 -25.60 -0.52
CA PHE A 240 14.05 -26.97 -0.91
C PHE A 240 12.93 -28.01 -0.87
N LYS A 241 11.67 -27.62 -0.68
CA LYS A 241 10.57 -28.60 -0.51
C LYS A 241 9.45 -28.61 -1.55
N THR A 242 9.41 -27.68 -2.52
CA THR A 242 8.30 -27.65 -3.51
C THR A 242 8.73 -26.98 -4.83
N CYS A 243 9.75 -27.52 -5.49
CA CYS A 243 9.95 -27.36 -6.96
C CYS A 243 10.00 -28.73 -7.58
#